data_b61aeb7776dae134b4e31971b4e00087
#
_entry.id   b61aeb7776dae134b4e31971b4e00087
#
_cell.length_a   1.000
_cell.length_b   1.000
_cell.length_c   1.000
_cell.angle_alpha   90.00
_cell.angle_beta   90.00
_cell.angle_gamma   90.00
#
_symmetry.space_group_name_H-M   'P 1'
#
loop_
_entity.id
_entity.type
_entity.pdbx_description
1 polymer ?
#
loop_
_entity_poly.entity_id
_entity_poly.type
_entity_poly.pdbx_seq_one_letter_code
_entity_poly.pdbx_strand_id
1 'polypeptide(L)'
;MDAMPIRFDQCLSAWETQINQNIDLIELMIPKLSKLAQGGTAIGTGINAHPKFSEEFCKEMSNLTGHQFKPSDNFFSQLGSQDTIVALSGHLKTTAVSMMKIANDLRWMNSGPLAGLGEIELEALQPGSSIMPGKVNPVIPEATAMVCAQVIGNDAAITIGGQSGNFELNVMLPMICENILSSLELLANTALILSDKAIKSFVVNEDQILKACLLYTSPSPR
;
A
#
# COMPACT_ATOMS: atom_id res chain seq x y z
N MET A 1 -11.61 -10.47 -23.67
CA MET A 1 -12.84 -11.25 -23.93
C MET A 1 -14.02 -10.51 -23.35
N ASP A 2 -15.06 -10.31 -24.13
CA ASP A 2 -16.27 -9.69 -23.62
C ASP A 2 -16.94 -10.62 -22.61
N ALA A 3 -17.35 -10.06 -21.48
CA ALA A 3 -17.99 -10.77 -20.38
C ALA A 3 -19.37 -10.15 -20.11
N MET A 4 -19.93 -10.42 -18.95
CA MET A 4 -21.18 -9.82 -18.53
C MET A 4 -20.99 -8.32 -18.22
N PRO A 5 -21.94 -7.44 -18.60
CA PRO A 5 -21.88 -6.02 -18.28
C PRO A 5 -22.03 -5.81 -16.76
N ILE A 6 -21.27 -4.85 -16.22
CA ILE A 6 -21.43 -4.35 -14.86
C ILE A 6 -21.59 -2.83 -14.89
N ARG A 7 -22.14 -2.26 -13.84
CA ARG A 7 -22.18 -0.81 -13.70
C ARG A 7 -20.82 -0.27 -13.22
N PHE A 8 -20.48 0.91 -13.65
CA PHE A 8 -19.20 1.55 -13.30
C PHE A 8 -19.07 1.79 -11.79
N ASP A 9 -20.17 2.16 -11.12
CA ASP A 9 -20.21 2.34 -9.67
C ASP A 9 -19.91 1.03 -8.90
N GLN A 10 -20.27 -0.14 -9.44
CA GLN A 10 -19.94 -1.43 -8.84
C GLN A 10 -18.43 -1.70 -8.87
N CYS A 11 -17.76 -1.32 -9.95
CA CYS A 11 -16.31 -1.43 -10.05
C CYS A 11 -15.62 -0.51 -9.02
N LEU A 12 -16.04 0.74 -8.92
CA LEU A 12 -15.49 1.71 -7.95
C LEU A 12 -15.74 1.26 -6.50
N SER A 13 -16.94 0.75 -6.22
CA SER A 13 -17.28 0.20 -4.90
C SER A 13 -16.39 -0.99 -4.50
N ALA A 14 -16.00 -1.82 -5.47
CA ALA A 14 -15.05 -2.90 -5.19
C ALA A 14 -13.67 -2.37 -4.79
N TRP A 15 -13.17 -1.32 -5.45
CA TRP A 15 -11.91 -0.67 -5.09
C TRP A 15 -11.96 -0.04 -3.70
N GLU A 16 -13.04 0.69 -3.40
CA GLU A 16 -13.29 1.27 -2.08
C GLU A 16 -13.27 0.20 -1.00
N THR A 17 -13.98 -0.91 -1.20
CA THR A 17 -14.01 -2.03 -0.26
C THR A 17 -12.61 -2.60 0.00
N GLN A 18 -11.81 -2.80 -1.07
CA GLN A 18 -10.44 -3.32 -0.92
C GLN A 18 -9.55 -2.38 -0.11
N ILE A 19 -9.63 -1.07 -0.37
CA ILE A 19 -8.82 -0.08 0.35
C ILE A 19 -9.25 0.02 1.81
N ASN A 20 -10.55 0.06 2.11
CA ASN A 20 -11.05 0.09 3.48
C ASN A 20 -10.62 -1.14 4.28
N GLN A 21 -10.70 -2.35 3.71
CA GLN A 21 -10.20 -3.56 4.35
C GLN A 21 -8.70 -3.50 4.65
N ASN A 22 -7.90 -2.90 3.76
CA ASN A 22 -6.47 -2.73 4.00
C ASN A 22 -6.20 -1.72 5.13
N ILE A 23 -6.99 -0.65 5.22
CA ILE A 23 -6.91 0.33 6.32
C ILE A 23 -7.19 -0.37 7.65
N ASP A 24 -8.29 -1.12 7.74
CA ASP A 24 -8.66 -1.88 8.95
C ASP A 24 -7.52 -2.81 9.40
N LEU A 25 -6.90 -3.53 8.46
CA LEU A 25 -5.79 -4.43 8.75
C LEU A 25 -4.53 -3.70 9.27
N ILE A 26 -4.23 -2.52 8.74
CA ILE A 26 -3.10 -1.70 9.20
C ILE A 26 -3.42 -1.14 10.60
N GLU A 27 -4.63 -0.67 10.84
CA GLU A 27 -5.05 -0.15 12.14
C GLU A 27 -4.97 -1.19 13.26
N LEU A 28 -5.27 -2.46 12.95
CA LEU A 28 -5.10 -3.58 13.89
C LEU A 28 -3.64 -3.79 14.35
N MET A 29 -2.67 -3.24 13.62
CA MET A 29 -1.25 -3.33 14.00
C MET A 29 -0.83 -2.27 15.03
N ILE A 30 -1.54 -1.15 15.14
CA ILE A 30 -1.18 -0.02 16.02
C ILE A 30 -0.95 -0.46 17.47
N PRO A 31 -1.83 -1.25 18.11
CA PRO A 31 -1.61 -1.68 19.48
C PRO A 31 -0.39 -2.58 19.68
N LYS A 32 0.03 -3.31 18.63
CA LYS A 32 1.24 -4.15 18.66
C LYS A 32 2.50 -3.32 18.47
N LEU A 33 2.47 -2.37 17.55
CA LEU A 33 3.55 -1.41 17.29
C LEU A 33 3.81 -0.49 18.49
N SER A 34 2.81 -0.24 19.32
CA SER A 34 2.90 0.58 20.50
C SER A 34 3.59 -0.09 21.68
N LYS A 35 3.96 -1.36 21.59
CA LYS A 35 4.73 -2.09 22.61
C LYS A 35 6.21 -1.96 22.32
N LEU A 36 6.97 -1.41 23.27
CA LEU A 36 8.38 -1.08 23.09
C LEU A 36 9.30 -2.01 23.88
N ALA A 37 10.44 -2.38 23.28
CA ALA A 37 11.46 -3.21 23.92
C ALA A 37 12.43 -2.39 24.82
N GLN A 38 12.22 -1.09 24.96
CA GLN A 38 13.06 -0.21 25.77
C GLN A 38 13.01 -0.60 27.25
N GLY A 39 14.17 -0.84 27.84
CA GLY A 39 14.32 -1.34 29.19
C GLY A 39 14.78 -2.79 29.28
N GLY A 40 14.68 -3.58 28.20
CA GLY A 40 15.23 -4.92 28.14
C GLY A 40 16.77 -4.97 28.18
N THR A 41 17.43 -3.86 27.88
CA THR A 41 18.89 -3.72 27.77
C THR A 41 19.50 -4.68 26.74
N ALA A 42 20.63 -5.32 27.04
CA ALA A 42 21.37 -6.09 26.04
C ALA A 42 20.64 -7.35 25.56
N ILE A 43 19.96 -8.08 26.45
CA ILE A 43 19.42 -9.40 26.17
C ILE A 43 17.97 -9.61 26.66
N GLY A 44 17.31 -8.56 27.15
CA GLY A 44 15.92 -8.65 27.61
C GLY A 44 15.73 -8.78 29.11
N THR A 45 16.81 -8.92 29.90
CA THR A 45 16.74 -9.07 31.37
C THR A 45 16.60 -7.75 32.10
N GLY A 46 16.82 -6.60 31.44
CA GLY A 46 16.84 -5.29 32.07
C GLY A 46 18.07 -5.04 32.95
N ILE A 47 19.13 -5.84 32.81
CA ILE A 47 20.35 -5.68 33.61
C ILE A 47 20.91 -4.24 33.49
N ASN A 48 21.27 -3.66 34.62
CA ASN A 48 21.79 -2.27 34.77
C ASN A 48 20.79 -1.15 34.40
N ALA A 49 19.52 -1.47 34.13
CA ALA A 49 18.45 -0.48 33.98
C ALA A 49 17.74 -0.24 35.33
N HIS A 50 17.27 0.99 35.56
CA HIS A 50 16.39 1.26 36.69
C HIS A 50 15.07 0.49 36.51
N PRO A 51 14.49 -0.10 37.57
CA PRO A 51 13.26 -0.93 37.44
C PRO A 51 12.08 -0.22 36.78
N LYS A 52 11.96 1.10 36.93
CA LYS A 52 10.90 1.92 36.31
C LYS A 52 11.25 2.48 34.92
N PHE A 53 12.44 2.19 34.40
CA PHE A 53 12.91 2.82 33.17
C PHE A 53 11.96 2.60 31.99
N SER A 54 11.52 1.37 31.78
CA SER A 54 10.63 1.04 30.66
C SER A 54 9.28 1.76 30.73
N GLU A 55 8.70 1.83 31.92
CA GLU A 55 7.42 2.52 32.14
C GLU A 55 7.53 4.02 31.92
N GLU A 56 8.54 4.67 32.51
CA GLU A 56 8.76 6.12 32.37
C GLU A 56 9.15 6.48 30.93
N PHE A 57 9.94 5.65 30.25
CA PHE A 57 10.26 5.84 28.84
C PHE A 57 8.99 5.83 27.97
N CYS A 58 8.13 4.83 28.13
CA CYS A 58 6.88 4.73 27.38
C CYS A 58 5.93 5.89 27.67
N LYS A 59 5.89 6.35 28.91
CA LYS A 59 5.09 7.50 29.33
C LYS A 59 5.58 8.79 28.66
N GLU A 60 6.90 9.04 28.67
CA GLU A 60 7.47 10.21 27.99
C GLU A 60 7.29 10.15 26.47
N MET A 61 7.48 8.98 25.87
CA MET A 61 7.19 8.80 24.44
C MET A 61 5.70 9.07 24.12
N SER A 62 4.78 8.64 25.00
CA SER A 62 3.36 8.93 24.84
C SER A 62 3.06 10.43 24.92
N ASN A 63 3.69 11.13 25.86
CA ASN A 63 3.54 12.57 26.00
C ASN A 63 4.08 13.34 24.79
N LEU A 64 5.24 12.93 24.27
CA LEU A 64 5.90 13.60 23.15
C LEU A 64 5.17 13.41 21.81
N THR A 65 4.59 12.23 21.59
CA THR A 65 4.03 11.85 20.30
C THR A 65 2.50 11.96 20.23
N GLY A 66 1.82 11.99 21.36
CA GLY A 66 0.37 11.89 21.47
C GLY A 66 -0.18 10.47 21.26
N HIS A 67 0.69 9.47 21.03
CA HIS A 67 0.32 8.06 20.91
C HIS A 67 0.59 7.29 22.18
N GLN A 68 -0.24 6.29 22.51
CA GLN A 68 -0.09 5.50 23.72
C GLN A 68 0.93 4.37 23.51
N PHE A 69 2.10 4.50 24.17
CA PHE A 69 3.10 3.44 24.22
C PHE A 69 3.08 2.69 25.53
N LYS A 70 3.49 1.42 25.49
CA LYS A 70 3.58 0.53 26.65
C LYS A 70 4.87 -0.30 26.58
N PRO A 71 5.43 -0.70 27.72
CA PRO A 71 6.49 -1.71 27.74
C PRO A 71 6.01 -3.01 27.08
N SER A 72 6.92 -3.70 26.41
CA SER A 72 6.67 -5.04 25.88
C SER A 72 6.32 -6.01 26.99
N ASP A 73 5.39 -6.93 26.71
CA ASP A 73 5.07 -8.03 27.62
C ASP A 73 6.24 -9.03 27.74
N ASN A 74 7.12 -9.07 26.74
CA ASN A 74 8.29 -9.93 26.70
C ASN A 74 9.42 -9.26 25.90
N PHE A 75 10.43 -8.74 26.59
CA PHE A 75 11.58 -8.07 25.97
C PHE A 75 12.43 -9.04 25.13
N PHE A 76 12.54 -10.30 25.52
CA PHE A 76 13.34 -11.30 24.77
C PHE A 76 12.84 -11.46 23.36
N SER A 77 11.51 -11.64 23.20
CA SER A 77 10.90 -11.80 21.89
C SER A 77 11.05 -10.56 21.01
N GLN A 78 10.94 -9.36 21.59
CA GLN A 78 11.01 -8.12 20.81
C GLN A 78 12.45 -7.65 20.47
N LEU A 79 13.46 -8.15 21.17
CA LEU A 79 14.85 -7.87 20.84
C LEU A 79 15.37 -8.79 19.73
N GLY A 80 15.06 -10.08 19.81
CA GLY A 80 15.52 -11.08 18.84
C GLY A 80 14.64 -11.22 17.61
N SER A 81 13.35 -10.91 17.70
CA SER A 81 12.35 -11.09 16.66
C SER A 81 11.78 -9.74 16.19
N GLN A 82 11.40 -9.67 14.92
CA GLN A 82 10.77 -8.50 14.29
C GLN A 82 9.38 -8.83 13.71
N ASP A 83 8.68 -9.81 14.25
CA ASP A 83 7.41 -10.34 13.76
C ASP A 83 6.36 -9.26 13.55
N THR A 84 6.29 -8.27 14.46
CA THR A 84 5.35 -7.15 14.35
C THR A 84 5.59 -6.30 13.11
N ILE A 85 6.87 -6.01 12.79
CA ILE A 85 7.22 -5.22 11.61
C ILE A 85 7.06 -6.06 10.33
N VAL A 86 7.39 -7.35 10.36
CA VAL A 86 7.13 -8.28 9.24
C VAL A 86 5.63 -8.36 8.94
N ALA A 87 4.78 -8.43 9.96
CA ALA A 87 3.33 -8.44 9.80
C ALA A 87 2.81 -7.12 9.20
N LEU A 88 3.28 -5.95 9.71
CA LEU A 88 2.95 -4.65 9.14
C LEU A 88 3.37 -4.58 7.67
N SER A 89 4.58 -5.00 7.34
CA SER A 89 5.09 -5.05 5.96
C SER A 89 4.18 -5.90 5.06
N GLY A 90 3.71 -7.05 5.55
CA GLY A 90 2.73 -7.89 4.85
C GLY A 90 1.41 -7.18 4.55
N HIS A 91 0.92 -6.34 5.46
CA HIS A 91 -0.29 -5.52 5.22
C HIS A 91 -0.01 -4.40 4.22
N LEU A 92 1.14 -3.74 4.28
CA LEU A 92 1.55 -2.75 3.27
C LEU A 92 1.69 -3.39 1.89
N LYS A 93 2.25 -4.60 1.80
CA LYS A 93 2.28 -5.38 0.55
C LYS A 93 0.87 -5.66 0.03
N THR A 94 -0.08 -6.05 0.88
CA THR A 94 -1.47 -6.28 0.48
C THR A 94 -2.09 -5.01 -0.08
N THR A 95 -1.84 -3.86 0.55
CA THR A 95 -2.25 -2.54 0.05
C THR A 95 -1.64 -2.25 -1.32
N ALA A 96 -0.33 -2.50 -1.48
CA ALA A 96 0.35 -2.34 -2.77
C ALA A 96 -0.27 -3.23 -3.87
N VAL A 97 -0.63 -4.48 -3.56
CA VAL A 97 -1.31 -5.38 -4.50
C VAL A 97 -2.67 -4.83 -4.92
N SER A 98 -3.47 -4.31 -3.98
CA SER A 98 -4.75 -3.68 -4.30
C SER A 98 -4.58 -2.43 -5.16
N MET A 99 -3.64 -1.55 -4.82
CA MET A 99 -3.34 -0.35 -5.61
C MET A 99 -2.79 -0.67 -7.00
N MET A 100 -1.96 -1.70 -7.13
CA MET A 100 -1.46 -2.19 -8.42
C MET A 100 -2.61 -2.65 -9.32
N LYS A 101 -3.57 -3.37 -8.77
CA LYS A 101 -4.78 -3.81 -9.51
C LYS A 101 -5.60 -2.61 -9.98
N ILE A 102 -5.86 -1.65 -9.12
CA ILE A 102 -6.59 -0.41 -9.46
C ILE A 102 -5.85 0.37 -10.55
N ALA A 103 -4.54 0.53 -10.41
CA ALA A 103 -3.71 1.22 -11.41
C ALA A 103 -3.75 0.53 -12.78
N ASN A 104 -3.71 -0.80 -12.82
CA ASN A 104 -3.80 -1.56 -14.05
C ASN A 104 -5.20 -1.44 -14.69
N ASP A 105 -6.27 -1.47 -13.91
CA ASP A 105 -7.63 -1.26 -14.42
C ASP A 105 -7.75 0.13 -15.06
N LEU A 106 -7.29 1.18 -14.37
CA LEU A 106 -7.29 2.55 -14.91
C LEU A 106 -6.51 2.66 -16.23
N ARG A 107 -5.36 1.97 -16.34
CA ARG A 107 -4.58 1.94 -17.58
C ARG A 107 -5.33 1.26 -18.73
N TRP A 108 -6.01 0.15 -18.44
CA TRP A 108 -6.82 -0.54 -19.44
C TRP A 108 -8.04 0.27 -19.85
N MET A 109 -8.80 0.82 -18.90
CA MET A 109 -9.97 1.65 -19.18
C MET A 109 -9.60 2.90 -19.99
N ASN A 110 -8.42 3.50 -19.77
CA ASN A 110 -7.91 4.66 -20.51
C ASN A 110 -7.22 4.29 -21.82
N SER A 111 -7.11 3.02 -22.17
CA SER A 111 -6.40 2.60 -23.40
C SER A 111 -7.17 2.98 -24.65
N GLY A 112 -6.47 3.46 -25.67
CA GLY A 112 -7.09 3.87 -26.92
C GLY A 112 -6.26 4.92 -27.64
N PRO A 113 -6.88 5.73 -28.52
CA PRO A 113 -8.33 5.86 -28.81
C PRO A 113 -8.92 4.82 -29.80
N LEU A 114 -8.12 4.13 -30.59
CA LEU A 114 -8.65 3.25 -31.67
C LEU A 114 -8.61 1.77 -31.32
N ALA A 115 -7.52 1.31 -30.72
CA ALA A 115 -7.26 -0.11 -30.46
C ALA A 115 -7.41 -0.52 -28.98
N GLY A 116 -7.87 0.39 -28.12
CA GLY A 116 -8.06 0.15 -26.70
C GLY A 116 -9.52 0.22 -26.28
N LEU A 117 -9.78 0.12 -24.95
CA LEU A 117 -11.13 0.16 -24.39
C LEU A 117 -11.73 1.57 -24.45
N GLY A 118 -10.96 2.60 -24.06
CA GLY A 118 -11.38 3.99 -24.11
C GLY A 118 -12.61 4.32 -23.26
N GLU A 119 -12.82 3.60 -22.16
CA GLU A 119 -13.99 3.80 -21.27
C GLU A 119 -13.89 5.06 -20.42
N ILE A 120 -12.65 5.47 -20.13
CA ILE A 120 -12.35 6.72 -19.41
C ILE A 120 -11.24 7.48 -20.11
N GLU A 121 -11.14 8.77 -19.78
CA GLU A 121 -10.02 9.63 -20.14
C GLU A 121 -9.37 10.17 -18.86
N LEU A 122 -8.08 9.87 -18.68
CA LEU A 122 -7.26 10.38 -17.59
C LEU A 122 -6.68 11.74 -17.94
N GLU A 123 -6.39 12.57 -16.93
CA GLU A 123 -5.76 13.86 -17.09
C GLU A 123 -4.42 13.75 -17.85
N ALA A 124 -4.25 14.57 -18.89
CA ALA A 124 -3.03 14.63 -19.69
C ALA A 124 -1.95 15.44 -18.96
N LEU A 125 -1.12 14.77 -18.15
CA LEU A 125 -0.12 15.44 -17.31
C LEU A 125 1.22 15.70 -18.03
N GLN A 126 1.52 14.90 -19.07
CA GLN A 126 2.73 15.10 -19.87
C GLN A 126 2.55 14.57 -21.30
N PRO A 127 3.31 15.12 -22.28
CA PRO A 127 3.36 14.55 -23.61
C PRO A 127 3.87 13.12 -23.59
N GLY A 128 3.20 12.21 -24.31
CA GLY A 128 3.55 10.79 -24.29
C GLY A 128 4.72 10.43 -25.20
N SER A 129 4.96 11.20 -26.28
CA SER A 129 6.02 10.91 -27.25
C SER A 129 6.21 12.09 -28.22
N SER A 130 7.47 12.36 -28.59
CA SER A 130 7.81 13.36 -29.63
C SER A 130 7.48 12.85 -31.04
N ILE A 131 7.43 11.54 -31.27
CA ILE A 131 7.20 10.93 -32.59
C ILE A 131 5.75 10.47 -32.82
N MET A 132 4.91 10.52 -31.80
CA MET A 132 3.49 10.16 -31.88
C MET A 132 2.65 11.35 -31.40
N PRO A 133 2.25 12.29 -32.30
CA PRO A 133 1.43 13.43 -31.91
C PRO A 133 0.14 13.02 -31.24
N GLY A 134 -0.21 13.69 -30.15
CA GLY A 134 -1.45 13.39 -29.39
C GLY A 134 -1.39 12.17 -28.47
N LYS A 135 -0.26 11.46 -28.41
CA LYS A 135 -0.10 10.38 -27.44
C LYS A 135 0.01 10.95 -26.02
N VAL A 136 -0.84 10.44 -25.12
CA VAL A 136 -0.81 10.71 -23.68
C VAL A 136 -0.64 9.38 -22.94
N ASN A 137 0.34 9.32 -22.04
CA ASN A 137 0.54 8.13 -21.20
C ASN A 137 -0.19 8.30 -19.87
N PRO A 138 -0.75 7.22 -19.30
CA PRO A 138 -1.38 7.24 -17.98
C PRO A 138 -0.32 7.22 -16.87
N VAL A 139 0.46 8.30 -16.75
CA VAL A 139 1.69 8.36 -15.94
C VAL A 139 1.46 8.13 -14.46
N ILE A 140 0.32 8.53 -13.90
CA ILE A 140 0.02 8.30 -12.48
C ILE A 140 -0.25 6.80 -12.20
N PRO A 141 -1.10 6.09 -12.93
CA PRO A 141 -1.18 4.64 -12.81
C PRO A 141 0.14 3.90 -13.07
N GLU A 142 0.97 4.38 -14.01
CA GLU A 142 2.29 3.79 -14.27
C GLU A 142 3.24 3.97 -13.08
N ALA A 143 3.32 5.18 -12.52
CA ALA A 143 4.09 5.46 -11.30
C ALA A 143 3.58 4.63 -10.11
N THR A 144 2.26 4.51 -9.96
CA THR A 144 1.64 3.67 -8.92
C THR A 144 2.09 2.21 -9.05
N ALA A 145 2.11 1.67 -10.26
CA ALA A 145 2.58 0.30 -10.50
C ALA A 145 4.06 0.12 -10.10
N MET A 146 4.92 1.09 -10.41
CA MET A 146 6.35 1.07 -10.02
C MET A 146 6.51 1.10 -8.49
N VAL A 147 5.79 1.99 -7.81
CA VAL A 147 5.81 2.07 -6.35
C VAL A 147 5.33 0.76 -5.71
N CYS A 148 4.25 0.19 -6.19
CA CYS A 148 3.74 -1.09 -5.68
C CYS A 148 4.76 -2.22 -5.84
N ALA A 149 5.45 -2.27 -6.98
CA ALA A 149 6.53 -3.25 -7.19
C ALA A 149 7.68 -3.04 -6.21
N GLN A 150 8.08 -1.78 -5.94
CA GLN A 150 9.13 -1.46 -4.96
C GLN A 150 8.73 -1.91 -3.55
N VAL A 151 7.50 -1.63 -3.11
CA VAL A 151 6.99 -2.05 -1.78
C VAL A 151 6.97 -3.57 -1.64
N ILE A 152 6.60 -4.30 -2.68
CA ILE A 152 6.68 -5.77 -2.68
C ILE A 152 8.14 -6.25 -2.53
N GLY A 153 9.09 -5.59 -3.18
CA GLY A 153 10.53 -5.87 -3.02
C GLY A 153 11.03 -5.58 -1.60
N ASN A 154 10.61 -4.46 -1.01
CA ASN A 154 10.94 -4.09 0.35
C ASN A 154 10.39 -5.11 1.37
N ASP A 155 9.18 -5.63 1.16
CA ASP A 155 8.60 -6.68 2.01
C ASP A 155 9.43 -7.96 1.99
N ALA A 156 9.95 -8.36 0.85
CA ALA A 156 10.86 -9.51 0.76
C ALA A 156 12.14 -9.27 1.58
N ALA A 157 12.74 -8.09 1.50
CA ALA A 157 13.90 -7.72 2.29
C ALA A 157 13.60 -7.71 3.80
N ILE A 158 12.46 -7.14 4.22
CA ILE A 158 12.00 -7.12 5.61
C ILE A 158 11.77 -8.54 6.13
N THR A 159 11.17 -9.41 5.34
CA THR A 159 10.94 -10.83 5.70
C THR A 159 12.27 -11.54 5.97
N ILE A 160 13.26 -11.37 5.10
CA ILE A 160 14.61 -11.95 5.30
C ILE A 160 15.27 -11.35 6.54
N GLY A 161 15.15 -10.03 6.74
CA GLY A 161 15.63 -9.36 7.94
C GLY A 161 14.99 -9.88 9.22
N GLY A 162 13.69 -10.09 9.21
CA GLY A 162 12.93 -10.60 10.36
C GLY A 162 13.39 -11.99 10.81
N GLN A 163 13.64 -12.89 9.86
CA GLN A 163 14.14 -14.26 10.19
C GLN A 163 15.61 -14.34 10.59
N SER A 164 16.37 -13.24 10.47
CA SER A 164 17.83 -13.22 10.70
C SER A 164 18.24 -12.97 12.14
N GLY A 165 17.30 -13.04 13.09
CA GLY A 165 17.59 -12.95 14.53
C GLY A 165 18.44 -14.13 15.00
N ASN A 166 19.41 -13.84 15.88
CA ASN A 166 20.25 -14.84 16.54
C ASN A 166 20.16 -14.64 18.03
N PHE A 167 19.59 -15.61 18.76
CA PHE A 167 19.27 -15.47 20.17
C PHE A 167 18.45 -14.18 20.41
N GLU A 168 18.84 -13.31 21.31
CA GLU A 168 18.13 -12.09 21.70
C GLU A 168 18.60 -10.85 20.92
N LEU A 169 19.18 -11.03 19.72
CA LEU A 169 19.65 -9.92 18.87
C LEU A 169 19.27 -10.13 17.41
N ASN A 170 18.76 -9.07 16.79
CA ASN A 170 18.61 -8.99 15.34
C ASN A 170 19.42 -7.81 14.80
N VAL A 171 20.46 -8.11 14.02
CA VAL A 171 21.38 -7.10 13.46
C VAL A 171 20.82 -6.39 12.23
N MET A 172 19.68 -6.84 11.67
CA MET A 172 19.09 -6.32 10.45
C MET A 172 18.17 -5.08 10.66
N LEU A 173 18.05 -4.58 11.90
CA LEU A 173 17.15 -3.49 12.25
C LEU A 173 17.30 -2.24 11.35
N PRO A 174 18.51 -1.74 11.03
CA PRO A 174 18.64 -0.56 10.17
C PRO A 174 18.05 -0.78 8.76
N MET A 175 18.26 -1.95 8.17
CA MET A 175 17.71 -2.31 6.87
C MET A 175 16.20 -2.49 6.92
N ILE A 176 15.69 -3.13 7.97
CA ILE A 176 14.23 -3.28 8.19
C ILE A 176 13.59 -1.90 8.34
N CYS A 177 14.19 -1.01 9.15
CA CYS A 177 13.69 0.34 9.38
C CYS A 177 13.62 1.16 8.09
N GLU A 178 14.69 1.19 7.30
CA GLU A 178 14.73 1.89 6.00
C GLU A 178 13.64 1.40 5.06
N ASN A 179 13.50 0.08 4.89
CA ASN A 179 12.53 -0.48 3.96
C ASN A 179 11.08 -0.26 4.39
N ILE A 180 10.77 -0.34 5.71
CA ILE A 180 9.39 -0.13 6.19
C ILE A 180 9.00 1.34 6.08
N LEU A 181 9.87 2.27 6.47
CA LEU A 181 9.61 3.71 6.39
C LEU A 181 9.47 4.17 4.94
N SER A 182 10.37 3.72 4.05
CA SER A 182 10.27 3.97 2.62
C SER A 182 8.95 3.44 2.03
N SER A 183 8.52 2.25 2.42
CA SER A 183 7.26 1.66 1.96
C SER A 183 6.05 2.47 2.41
N LEU A 184 6.04 2.94 3.65
CA LEU A 184 4.98 3.81 4.20
C LEU A 184 4.90 5.13 3.43
N GLU A 185 6.03 5.81 3.25
CA GLU A 185 6.10 7.09 2.54
C GLU A 185 5.66 6.96 1.07
N LEU A 186 6.18 5.96 0.37
CA LEU A 186 5.84 5.69 -1.02
C LEU A 186 4.35 5.40 -1.20
N LEU A 187 3.76 4.55 -0.36
CA LEU A 187 2.33 4.23 -0.45
C LEU A 187 1.46 5.43 -0.11
N ALA A 188 1.78 6.17 0.95
CA ALA A 188 1.02 7.34 1.36
C ALA A 188 0.98 8.42 0.26
N ASN A 189 2.15 8.78 -0.28
CA ASN A 189 2.25 9.76 -1.35
C ASN A 189 1.54 9.29 -2.62
N THR A 190 1.71 8.02 -2.98
CA THR A 190 1.09 7.44 -4.19
C THR A 190 -0.42 7.36 -4.05
N ALA A 191 -0.96 7.00 -2.89
CA ALA A 191 -2.40 6.97 -2.65
C ALA A 191 -3.04 8.36 -2.85
N LEU A 192 -2.39 9.43 -2.34
CA LEU A 192 -2.85 10.81 -2.54
C LEU A 192 -2.84 11.20 -4.03
N ILE A 193 -1.74 10.94 -4.72
CA ILE A 193 -1.62 11.30 -6.14
C ILE A 193 -2.58 10.49 -7.00
N LEU A 194 -2.72 9.19 -6.75
CA LEU A 194 -3.66 8.32 -7.47
C LEU A 194 -5.10 8.81 -7.27
N SER A 195 -5.48 9.14 -6.03
CA SER A 195 -6.79 9.70 -5.72
C SER A 195 -7.04 11.01 -6.47
N ASP A 196 -6.12 11.98 -6.33
CA ASP A 196 -6.35 13.34 -6.80
C ASP A 196 -6.18 13.51 -8.31
N LYS A 197 -5.21 12.79 -8.92
CA LYS A 197 -4.80 12.96 -10.32
C LYS A 197 -5.26 11.85 -11.26
N ALA A 198 -5.86 10.79 -10.74
CA ALA A 198 -6.42 9.74 -11.56
C ALA A 198 -7.89 9.45 -11.22
N ILE A 199 -8.24 9.19 -9.95
CA ILE A 199 -9.61 8.80 -9.59
C ILE A 199 -10.59 9.98 -9.62
N LYS A 200 -10.21 11.14 -9.06
CA LYS A 200 -11.10 12.32 -9.04
C LYS A 200 -11.17 13.05 -10.37
N SER A 201 -10.15 12.91 -11.22
CA SER A 201 -9.99 13.72 -12.43
C SER A 201 -10.37 13.00 -13.72
N PHE A 202 -10.60 11.68 -13.71
CA PHE A 202 -10.98 11.00 -14.94
C PHE A 202 -12.38 11.40 -15.43
N VAL A 203 -12.55 11.40 -16.75
CA VAL A 203 -13.83 11.62 -17.41
C VAL A 203 -14.32 10.29 -17.97
N VAL A 204 -15.59 9.97 -17.76
CA VAL A 204 -16.22 8.76 -18.32
C VAL A 204 -16.59 9.01 -19.78
N ASN A 205 -16.20 8.10 -20.67
CA ASN A 205 -16.54 8.16 -22.09
C ASN A 205 -17.86 7.39 -22.35
N GLU A 206 -18.97 8.06 -22.13
CA GLU A 206 -20.31 7.47 -22.20
C GLU A 206 -20.60 6.82 -23.55
N ASP A 207 -20.20 7.47 -24.66
CA ASP A 207 -20.41 6.94 -26.02
C ASP A 207 -19.73 5.60 -26.23
N GLN A 208 -18.55 5.41 -25.64
CA GLN A 208 -17.81 4.15 -25.75
C GLN A 208 -18.47 3.04 -24.91
N ILE A 209 -18.92 3.39 -23.71
CA ILE A 209 -19.63 2.46 -22.81
C ILE A 209 -20.96 2.03 -23.44
N LEU A 210 -21.72 2.95 -24.03
CA LEU A 210 -22.97 2.66 -24.72
C LEU A 210 -22.80 1.70 -25.90
N LYS A 211 -21.70 1.79 -26.67
CA LYS A 211 -21.42 0.84 -27.77
C LYS A 211 -21.27 -0.59 -27.24
N ALA A 212 -20.55 -0.77 -26.13
CA ALA A 212 -20.42 -2.08 -25.50
C ALA A 212 -21.76 -2.62 -24.99
N CYS A 213 -22.60 -1.74 -24.40
CA CYS A 213 -23.92 -2.09 -23.91
C CYS A 213 -24.87 -2.57 -25.04
N LEU A 214 -24.80 -1.93 -26.21
CA LEU A 214 -25.61 -2.28 -27.38
C LEU A 214 -25.30 -3.67 -27.94
N LEU A 215 -24.07 -4.16 -27.82
CA LEU A 215 -23.67 -5.51 -28.23
C LEU A 215 -24.40 -6.61 -27.43
N TYR A 216 -24.78 -6.35 -26.21
CA TYR A 216 -25.50 -7.28 -25.32
C TYR A 216 -27.03 -7.18 -25.45
N THR A 217 -27.54 -6.04 -25.94
CA THR A 217 -28.99 -5.78 -26.06
C THR A 217 -29.53 -6.07 -27.46
N SER A 218 -28.67 -6.26 -28.46
CA SER A 218 -29.06 -6.69 -29.80
C SER A 218 -29.42 -8.17 -29.79
N PRO A 219 -30.66 -8.56 -30.20
CA PRO A 219 -30.97 -9.96 -30.32
C PRO A 219 -30.06 -10.59 -31.38
N SER A 220 -29.18 -11.49 -30.93
CA SER A 220 -28.35 -12.28 -31.86
C SER A 220 -29.27 -13.05 -32.77
N PRO A 221 -29.19 -12.92 -34.10
CA PRO A 221 -29.87 -13.80 -34.99
C PRO A 221 -29.22 -15.19 -34.86
N ARG A 222 -29.92 -16.11 -34.23
CA ARG A 222 -29.61 -17.53 -34.26
C ARG A 222 -30.29 -18.15 -35.46
#